data_b916a5deeb31cf342a68e18586298407
#
_entry.id   b916a5deeb31cf342a68e18586298407
#
_cell.length_a   1.000
_cell.length_b   1.000
_cell.length_c   1.000
_cell.angle_alpha   90.00
_cell.angle_beta   90.00
_cell.angle_gamma   90.00
#
_symmetry.space_group_name_H-M   'P 1'
#
loop_
_entity.id
_entity.type
_entity.pdbx_description
1 polymer ?
#
loop_
_entity_poly.entity_id
_entity_poly.type
_entity_poly.pdbx_seq_one_letter_code
_entity_poly.pdbx_strand_id
1 'polypeptide(L)'
;MRPKILVVDDDPNMRELLALHLGSAGYDVQTAEDGIAAGYKVLGQRPELVICDVNMPHMDGFEFVAALREDPHLRDIPVMFLSTAPEIQERGKELGAVGYLFKPVRADRLLSFVAANVKGELVPIC
;
A
#
# COMPACT_ATOMS: atom_id res chain seq x y z
N MET A 1 7.63 -5.26 -17.63
CA MET A 1 6.56 -5.68 -16.71
C MET A 1 6.14 -4.51 -15.84
N ARG A 2 4.85 -4.39 -15.60
CA ARG A 2 4.35 -3.34 -14.72
C ARG A 2 4.54 -3.74 -13.26
N PRO A 3 5.07 -2.84 -12.43
CA PRO A 3 5.18 -3.13 -11.00
C PRO A 3 3.80 -3.33 -10.37
N LYS A 4 3.71 -4.28 -9.46
CA LYS A 4 2.45 -4.63 -8.79
C LYS A 4 2.32 -3.89 -7.48
N ILE A 5 1.18 -3.23 -7.30
CA ILE A 5 0.89 -2.49 -6.08
C ILE A 5 -0.41 -3.01 -5.50
N LEU A 6 -0.41 -3.29 -4.21
CA LEU A 6 -1.61 -3.66 -3.48
C LEU A 6 -2.08 -2.46 -2.66
N VAL A 7 -3.32 -2.06 -2.88
CA VAL A 7 -3.96 -0.98 -2.11
C VAL A 7 -4.93 -1.61 -1.12
N VAL A 8 -4.74 -1.34 0.16
CA VAL A 8 -5.58 -1.86 1.23
C VAL A 8 -6.29 -0.70 1.91
N ASP A 9 -7.59 -0.62 1.73
CA ASP A 9 -8.41 0.46 2.32
C ASP A 9 -9.86 -0.03 2.40
N ASP A 10 -10.53 0.21 3.53
CA ASP A 10 -11.90 -0.22 3.72
C ASP A 10 -12.92 0.68 3.01
N ASP A 11 -12.51 1.89 2.62
CA ASP A 11 -13.37 2.81 1.87
C ASP A 11 -13.31 2.49 0.38
N PRO A 12 -14.43 2.01 -0.22
CA PRO A 12 -14.43 1.66 -1.64
C PRO A 12 -14.14 2.84 -2.56
N ASN A 13 -14.54 4.05 -2.18
CA ASN A 13 -14.26 5.24 -2.98
C ASN A 13 -12.76 5.54 -3.00
N MET A 14 -12.12 5.43 -1.86
CA MET A 14 -10.67 5.65 -1.77
C MET A 14 -9.91 4.58 -2.55
N ARG A 15 -10.32 3.30 -2.42
CA ARG A 15 -9.70 2.21 -3.18
C ARG A 15 -9.77 2.48 -4.67
N GLU A 16 -10.94 2.85 -5.17
CA GLU A 16 -11.13 3.13 -6.60
C GLU A 16 -10.28 4.31 -7.05
N LEU A 17 -10.25 5.37 -6.25
CA LEU A 17 -9.48 6.57 -6.59
C LEU A 17 -7.98 6.27 -6.66
N LEU A 18 -7.46 5.58 -5.67
CA LEU A 18 -6.04 5.22 -5.64
C LEU A 18 -5.69 4.27 -6.80
N ALA A 19 -6.55 3.28 -7.06
CA ALA A 19 -6.35 2.36 -8.17
C ALA A 19 -6.36 3.07 -9.51
N LEU A 20 -7.24 4.06 -9.67
CA LEU A 20 -7.30 4.86 -10.90
C LEU A 20 -6.01 5.65 -11.12
N HIS A 21 -5.56 6.36 -10.10
CA HIS A 21 -4.34 7.16 -10.21
C HIS A 21 -3.11 6.29 -10.50
N LEU A 22 -2.98 5.20 -9.76
CA LEU A 22 -1.84 4.31 -9.93
C LEU A 22 -1.88 3.55 -11.26
N GLY A 23 -3.05 3.06 -11.63
CA GLY A 23 -3.24 2.38 -12.91
C GLY A 23 -2.93 3.29 -14.09
N SER A 24 -3.36 4.55 -14.02
CA SER A 24 -3.09 5.54 -15.06
C SER A 24 -1.61 5.88 -15.16
N ALA A 25 -0.85 5.68 -14.08
CA ALA A 25 0.58 5.92 -14.07
C ALA A 25 1.41 4.71 -14.53
N GLY A 26 0.76 3.60 -14.85
CA GLY A 26 1.42 2.42 -15.42
C GLY A 26 1.63 1.26 -14.45
N TYR A 27 1.09 1.33 -13.24
CA TYR A 27 1.20 0.24 -12.27
C TYR A 27 0.09 -0.79 -12.46
N ASP A 28 0.39 -2.03 -12.10
CA ASP A 28 -0.59 -3.11 -12.02
C ASP A 28 -1.14 -3.13 -10.60
N VAL A 29 -2.39 -2.71 -10.43
CA VAL A 29 -2.97 -2.46 -9.11
C VAL A 29 -3.97 -3.53 -8.74
N GLN A 30 -3.79 -4.10 -7.54
CA GLN A 30 -4.79 -4.93 -6.89
C GLN A 30 -5.28 -4.19 -5.67
N THR A 31 -6.50 -4.49 -5.25
CA THR A 31 -7.10 -3.85 -4.08
C THR A 31 -7.60 -4.88 -3.09
N ALA A 32 -7.64 -4.51 -1.82
CA ALA A 32 -8.21 -5.32 -0.75
C ALA A 32 -8.97 -4.41 0.20
N GLU A 33 -10.09 -4.90 0.73
CA GLU A 33 -10.96 -4.11 1.60
C GLU A 33 -10.57 -4.13 3.07
N ASP A 34 -9.74 -5.09 3.47
CA ASP A 34 -9.27 -5.24 4.85
C ASP A 34 -7.98 -6.05 4.90
N GLY A 35 -7.44 -6.22 6.11
CA GLY A 35 -6.19 -6.95 6.29
C GLY A 35 -6.28 -8.44 5.96
N ILE A 36 -7.45 -9.04 6.13
CA ILE A 36 -7.63 -10.46 5.82
C ILE A 36 -7.59 -10.68 4.30
N ALA A 37 -8.36 -9.88 3.57
CA ALA A 37 -8.34 -9.93 2.10
C ALA A 37 -6.96 -9.61 1.56
N ALA A 38 -6.28 -8.65 2.17
CA ALA A 38 -4.91 -8.27 1.78
C ALA A 38 -3.94 -9.43 1.96
N GLY A 39 -4.07 -10.18 3.06
CA GLY A 39 -3.23 -11.35 3.31
C GLY A 39 -3.35 -12.40 2.21
N TYR A 40 -4.56 -12.69 1.77
CA TYR A 40 -4.77 -13.61 0.66
C TYR A 40 -4.16 -13.10 -0.65
N LYS A 41 -4.31 -11.81 -0.91
CA LYS A 41 -3.75 -11.20 -2.12
C LYS A 41 -2.22 -11.29 -2.14
N VAL A 42 -1.59 -11.01 -1.02
CA VAL A 42 -0.13 -11.05 -0.89
C VAL A 42 0.40 -12.47 -1.12
N LEU A 43 -0.29 -13.48 -0.57
CA LEU A 43 0.10 -14.88 -0.73
C LEU A 43 -0.08 -15.34 -2.17
N GLY A 44 -1.14 -14.88 -2.84
CA GLY A 44 -1.41 -15.25 -4.22
C GLY A 44 -0.45 -14.62 -5.20
N GLN A 45 -0.08 -13.36 -4.95
CA GLN A 45 0.78 -12.61 -5.86
C GLN A 45 1.52 -11.53 -5.08
N ARG A 46 2.81 -11.72 -4.88
CA ARG A 46 3.63 -10.81 -4.08
C ARG A 46 3.68 -9.42 -4.72
N PRO A 47 3.20 -8.36 -4.03
CA PRO A 47 3.30 -7.01 -4.56
C PRO A 47 4.70 -6.43 -4.35
N GLU A 48 5.04 -5.43 -5.13
CA GLU A 48 6.29 -4.69 -4.98
C GLU A 48 6.16 -3.55 -3.97
N LEU A 49 4.92 -3.13 -3.68
CA LEU A 49 4.61 -2.13 -2.67
C LEU A 49 3.19 -2.35 -2.18
N VAL A 50 2.98 -2.23 -0.88
CA VAL A 50 1.65 -2.22 -0.27
C VAL A 50 1.36 -0.80 0.20
N ILE A 51 0.22 -0.25 -0.20
CA ILE A 51 -0.29 1.02 0.30
C ILE A 51 -1.44 0.66 1.21
N CYS A 52 -1.30 0.93 2.51
CA CYS A 52 -2.20 0.42 3.52
C CYS A 52 -2.79 1.53 4.38
N ASP A 53 -4.12 1.60 4.42
CA ASP A 53 -4.82 2.44 5.39
C ASP A 53 -4.64 1.83 6.78
N VAL A 54 -4.56 2.68 7.79
CA VAL A 54 -4.40 2.23 9.17
C VAL A 54 -5.72 1.81 9.78
N ASN A 55 -6.77 2.62 9.59
CA ASN A 55 -8.07 2.39 10.24
C ASN A 55 -8.97 1.50 9.40
N MET A 56 -8.97 0.20 9.70
CA MET A 56 -9.79 -0.78 8.99
C MET A 56 -10.49 -1.70 10.00
N PRO A 57 -11.66 -2.27 9.63
CA PRO A 57 -12.34 -3.22 10.50
C PRO A 57 -11.56 -4.53 10.62
N HIS A 58 -11.76 -5.23 11.72
CA HIS A 58 -11.22 -6.56 12.04
C HIS A 58 -9.72 -6.59 12.28
N MET A 59 -8.93 -6.03 11.39
CA MET A 59 -7.48 -6.00 11.51
C MET A 59 -7.01 -4.66 10.96
N ASP A 60 -6.46 -3.79 11.80
CA ASP A 60 -5.97 -2.49 11.34
C ASP A 60 -4.69 -2.64 10.53
N GLY A 61 -4.27 -1.55 9.87
CA GLY A 61 -3.10 -1.58 9.01
C GLY A 61 -1.82 -1.94 9.71
N PHE A 62 -1.66 -1.51 10.95
CA PHE A 62 -0.47 -1.84 11.73
C PHE A 62 -0.41 -3.34 12.06
N GLU A 63 -1.55 -3.92 12.43
CA GLU A 63 -1.64 -5.36 12.70
C GLU A 63 -1.33 -6.18 11.46
N PHE A 64 -1.86 -5.76 10.33
CA PHE A 64 -1.60 -6.43 9.06
C PHE A 64 -0.10 -6.42 8.73
N VAL A 65 0.53 -5.26 8.83
CA VAL A 65 1.96 -5.12 8.51
C VAL A 65 2.83 -5.86 9.53
N ALA A 66 2.45 -5.84 10.81
CA ALA A 66 3.15 -6.62 11.83
C ALA A 66 3.16 -8.11 11.45
N ALA A 67 2.03 -8.62 10.96
CA ALA A 67 1.94 -10.01 10.52
C ALA A 67 2.85 -10.27 9.31
N LEU A 68 2.94 -9.33 8.37
CA LEU A 68 3.87 -9.46 7.24
C LEU A 68 5.32 -9.55 7.71
N ARG A 69 5.70 -8.75 8.70
CA ARG A 69 7.07 -8.70 9.20
C ARG A 69 7.47 -9.99 9.92
N GLU A 70 6.52 -10.75 10.42
CA GLU A 70 6.79 -12.03 11.08
C GLU A 70 6.98 -13.18 10.10
N ASP A 71 6.54 -13.02 8.85
CA ASP A 71 6.66 -14.06 7.83
C ASP A 71 7.97 -13.91 7.07
N PRO A 72 8.87 -14.93 7.08
CA PRO A 72 10.16 -14.83 6.39
C PRO A 72 10.07 -14.55 4.90
N HIS A 73 8.97 -14.92 4.27
CA HIS A 73 8.77 -14.72 2.82
C HIS A 73 8.16 -13.37 2.49
N LEU A 74 7.56 -12.69 3.47
CA LEU A 74 6.79 -11.46 3.24
C LEU A 74 7.37 -10.24 3.95
N ARG A 75 8.30 -10.44 4.88
CA ARG A 75 8.80 -9.35 5.74
C ARG A 75 9.56 -8.24 5.00
N ASP A 76 9.99 -8.51 3.79
CA ASP A 76 10.74 -7.52 2.99
C ASP A 76 9.85 -6.72 2.04
N ILE A 77 8.55 -6.97 2.03
CA ILE A 77 7.64 -6.22 1.18
C ILE A 77 7.58 -4.77 1.68
N PRO A 78 7.89 -3.78 0.82
CA PRO A 78 7.78 -2.38 1.21
C PRO A 78 6.34 -2.00 1.49
N VAL A 79 6.11 -1.26 2.57
CA VAL A 79 4.77 -0.80 2.96
C VAL A 79 4.80 0.70 3.19
N MET A 80 3.79 1.37 2.64
CA MET A 80 3.51 2.77 2.86
C MET A 80 2.15 2.88 3.53
N PHE A 81 2.05 3.67 4.60
CA PHE A 81 0.78 3.87 5.30
C PHE A 81 0.06 5.14 4.87
N LEU A 82 -1.26 5.07 4.89
CA LEU A 82 -2.14 6.23 4.74
C LEU A 82 -2.97 6.37 6.01
N SER A 83 -3.07 7.56 6.56
CA SER A 83 -3.88 7.78 7.76
C SER A 83 -4.19 9.24 7.99
N THR A 84 -5.22 9.50 8.80
CA THR A 84 -5.50 10.84 9.35
C THR A 84 -4.86 11.03 10.72
N ALA A 85 -4.32 9.95 11.31
CA ALA A 85 -3.84 9.97 12.69
C ALA A 85 -2.32 10.23 12.77
N PRO A 86 -1.87 11.08 13.70
CA PRO A 86 -0.45 11.40 13.82
C PRO A 86 0.42 10.22 14.30
N GLU A 87 -0.18 9.21 14.92
CA GLU A 87 0.54 8.01 15.38
C GLU A 87 1.19 7.24 14.24
N ILE A 88 0.79 7.52 13.00
CA ILE A 88 1.34 6.86 11.81
C ILE A 88 2.86 7.02 11.71
N GLN A 89 3.40 8.16 12.14
CA GLN A 89 4.82 8.43 12.04
C GLN A 89 5.65 7.44 12.87
N GLU A 90 5.31 7.34 14.14
CA GLU A 90 6.07 6.53 15.08
C GLU A 90 5.85 5.04 14.85
N ARG A 91 4.59 4.64 14.75
CA ARG A 91 4.23 3.24 14.58
C ARG A 91 4.68 2.69 13.23
N GLY A 92 4.55 3.50 12.17
CA GLY A 92 5.04 3.13 10.85
C GLY A 92 6.54 2.89 10.84
N LYS A 93 7.30 3.73 11.53
CA LYS A 93 8.73 3.59 11.63
C LYS A 93 9.12 2.29 12.36
N GLU A 94 8.44 1.98 13.45
CA GLU A 94 8.67 0.74 14.20
C GLU A 94 8.46 -0.50 13.34
N LEU A 95 7.48 -0.45 12.43
CA LEU A 95 7.15 -1.56 11.54
C LEU A 95 7.97 -1.56 10.26
N GLY A 96 8.92 -0.66 10.12
CA GLY A 96 9.78 -0.61 8.96
C GLY A 96 9.11 -0.13 7.70
N ALA A 97 8.07 0.70 7.81
CA ALA A 97 7.42 1.29 6.65
C ALA A 97 8.39 2.17 5.87
N VAL A 98 8.28 2.18 4.55
CA VAL A 98 9.11 3.05 3.72
C VAL A 98 8.65 4.51 3.78
N GLY A 99 7.44 4.74 4.28
CA GLY A 99 6.93 6.07 4.51
C GLY A 99 5.45 6.09 4.80
N TYR A 100 4.90 7.28 4.81
CA TYR A 100 3.47 7.49 5.09
C TYR A 100 3.01 8.78 4.41
N LEU A 101 1.71 8.84 4.14
CA LEU A 101 1.05 10.08 3.70
C LEU A 101 -0.19 10.29 4.56
N PHE A 102 -0.45 11.54 4.89
CA PHE A 102 -1.67 11.90 5.59
C PHE A 102 -2.82 12.07 4.59
N LYS A 103 -4.01 11.65 5.01
CA LYS A 103 -5.23 11.92 4.25
C LYS A 103 -5.66 13.37 4.49
N PRO A 104 -6.20 14.07 3.49
CA PRO A 104 -6.50 13.63 2.13
C PRO A 104 -5.24 13.48 1.27
N VAL A 105 -5.19 12.44 0.45
CA VAL A 105 -4.01 12.12 -0.35
C VAL A 105 -4.05 12.87 -1.67
N ARG A 106 -2.97 13.57 -1.99
CA ARG A 106 -2.82 14.22 -3.28
C ARG A 106 -2.20 13.24 -4.27
N ALA A 107 -2.76 13.19 -5.47
CA ALA A 107 -2.30 12.25 -6.49
C ALA A 107 -0.83 12.46 -6.84
N ASP A 108 -0.38 13.71 -6.97
CA ASP A 108 1.01 14.01 -7.32
C ASP A 108 1.99 13.51 -6.24
N ARG A 109 1.63 13.66 -4.97
CA ARG A 109 2.48 13.19 -3.87
C ARG A 109 2.50 11.67 -3.79
N LEU A 110 1.34 11.04 -3.98
CA LEU A 110 1.25 9.59 -4.02
C LEU A 110 2.13 9.02 -5.11
N LEU A 111 2.02 9.54 -6.32
CA LEU A 111 2.77 9.03 -7.46
C LEU A 111 4.27 9.25 -7.32
N SER A 112 4.68 10.41 -6.80
CA SER A 112 6.10 10.67 -6.53
C SER A 112 6.67 9.71 -5.50
N PHE A 113 5.92 9.46 -4.43
CA PHE A 113 6.34 8.55 -3.38
C PHE A 113 6.47 7.11 -3.89
N VAL A 114 5.47 6.66 -4.64
CA VAL A 114 5.48 5.31 -5.20
C VAL A 114 6.65 5.14 -6.16
N ALA A 115 6.87 6.11 -7.05
CA ALA A 115 7.98 6.04 -8.00
C ALA A 115 9.34 5.93 -7.30
N ALA A 116 9.49 6.58 -6.15
CA ALA A 116 10.74 6.55 -5.39
C ALA A 116 10.98 5.20 -4.69
N ASN A 117 9.93 4.41 -4.48
CA ASN A 117 10.00 3.19 -3.67
C ASN A 117 9.73 1.90 -4.45
N VAL A 118 9.38 1.99 -5.70
CA VAL A 118 9.12 0.83 -6.53
C VAL A 118 10.24 0.68 -7.54
N LYS A 119 10.83 -0.51 -7.58
CA LYS A 119 11.86 -0.85 -8.55
C LYS A 119 11.22 -1.40 -9.81
N GLY A 120 11.85 -1.14 -10.93
CA GLY A 120 11.38 -1.61 -12.22
C GLY A 120 10.98 -0.46 -13.13
N GLU A 121 10.81 -0.79 -14.40
CA GLU A 121 10.46 0.19 -15.40
C GLU A 121 8.95 0.27 -15.57
N LEU A 122 8.44 1.51 -15.56
CA LEU A 122 7.06 1.76 -15.89
C LEU A 122 6.86 1.65 -17.39
N VAL A 123 5.79 0.96 -17.78
CA VAL A 123 5.39 0.92 -19.18
C VAL A 123 4.56 2.17 -19.44
N PRO A 124 5.01 3.05 -20.34
CA PRO A 124 4.24 4.27 -20.63
C PRO A 124 2.84 3.94 -21.15
N ILE A 125 1.87 4.66 -20.64
CA ILE A 125 0.50 4.61 -21.12
C ILE A 125 0.29 5.88 -21.92
N CYS A 126 0.21 5.73 -23.21
CA CYS A 126 0.02 6.87 -24.09
C CYS A 126 -1.41 7.10 -24.39
#